data_6f37ee934acda67f78bc409cbeb7fdb6
#
_entry.id   6f37ee934acda67f78bc409cbeb7fdb6
#
_cell.length_a   1.000
_cell.length_b   1.000
_cell.length_c   1.000
_cell.angle_alpha   90.00
_cell.angle_beta   90.00
_cell.angle_gamma   90.00
#
_symmetry.space_group_name_H-M   'P 1'
#
loop_
_entity.id
_entity.type
_entity.pdbx_description
1 polymer ?
#
loop_
_entity_poly.entity_id
_entity_poly.type
_entity_poly.pdbx_seq_one_letter_code
_entity_poly.pdbx_strand_id
1 'polypeptide(L)'
;SKKTGAHGSIIPTGSIAGFDEMPDNLKAVFLLISRNYLIQFFSKRERHITSYELLVESSNGTEHYFTGRSQKVLEPGWSVVFKNDEESEDAALEDEGEVDLISLKAGESVTSCTVKHVERETQALPTYTTTTLLKDLKSTAKYITDPKIKKWMLDKDADNGEQGGIGTAATRSSIVKGLFDNGFLTKKASKIIPSEEGFLLYRLLPTRITSPETTAIWARYFASIDDGTMDIGTFLSEIDSTIHAEIENVKRNGLDIPKELIPKNITKKCPHCKQETAKFIKGRYGDFWACS
;
A
#
# COMPACT_ATOMS: atom_id res chain seq x y z
N SER A 1 -26.05 15.29 -4.54
CA SER A 1 -25.49 14.47 -5.61
C SER A 1 -25.27 13.04 -5.07
N LYS A 2 -25.60 12.03 -5.85
CA LYS A 2 -25.44 10.60 -5.50
C LYS A 2 -23.98 10.14 -5.25
N LYS A 3 -23.01 11.04 -5.35
CA LYS A 3 -21.56 10.76 -5.21
C LYS A 3 -20.96 11.23 -3.88
N THR A 4 -21.69 11.89 -3.02
CA THR A 4 -21.22 12.24 -1.67
C THR A 4 -21.45 11.07 -0.75
N GLY A 5 -20.35 10.47 -0.24
CA GLY A 5 -20.43 9.46 0.82
C GLY A 5 -21.13 10.00 2.08
N ALA A 6 -21.31 9.13 3.07
CA ALA A 6 -22.08 9.42 4.31
C ALA A 6 -21.49 10.55 5.18
N HIS A 7 -20.31 11.08 4.83
CA HIS A 7 -19.62 12.11 5.59
C HIS A 7 -19.49 13.40 4.78
N GLY A 8 -19.87 14.53 5.40
CA GLY A 8 -19.59 15.87 4.85
C GLY A 8 -18.09 16.16 4.85
N SER A 9 -17.66 17.09 3.97
CA SER A 9 -16.30 17.58 3.96
C SER A 9 -16.02 18.46 5.18
N ILE A 10 -14.84 18.32 5.76
CA ILE A 10 -14.35 19.24 6.79
C ILE A 10 -13.84 20.48 6.07
N ILE A 11 -14.39 21.64 6.43
CA ILE A 11 -14.00 22.93 5.87
C ILE A 11 -13.54 23.86 6.98
N PRO A 12 -12.59 24.79 6.72
CA PRO A 12 -12.21 25.81 7.68
C PRO A 12 -13.38 26.74 7.96
N THR A 13 -13.57 27.11 9.22
CA THR A 13 -14.63 28.04 9.64
C THR A 13 -14.28 29.51 9.42
N GLY A 14 -13.06 29.81 8.95
CA GLY A 14 -12.53 31.16 8.82
C GLY A 14 -11.96 31.74 10.12
N SER A 15 -12.15 31.09 11.25
CA SER A 15 -11.53 31.52 12.51
C SER A 15 -10.12 30.96 12.64
N ILE A 16 -9.17 31.85 12.91
CA ILE A 16 -7.77 31.52 13.21
C ILE A 16 -7.43 31.79 14.69
N ALA A 17 -8.45 32.04 15.52
CA ALA A 17 -8.25 32.27 16.94
C ALA A 17 -7.58 31.05 17.59
N GLY A 18 -6.48 31.28 18.33
CA GLY A 18 -5.68 30.24 18.97
C GLY A 18 -4.75 29.47 18.04
N PHE A 19 -4.59 29.87 16.78
CA PHE A 19 -3.70 29.18 15.83
C PHE A 19 -2.25 29.18 16.31
N ASP A 20 -1.75 30.32 16.80
CA ASP A 20 -0.37 30.45 17.27
C ASP A 20 -0.07 29.61 18.52
N GLU A 21 -1.12 29.32 19.31
CA GLU A 21 -1.04 28.52 20.54
C GLU A 21 -1.21 27.02 20.29
N MET A 22 -1.58 26.63 19.06
CA MET A 22 -1.74 25.21 18.73
C MET A 22 -0.39 24.47 18.72
N PRO A 23 -0.37 23.21 19.17
CA PRO A 23 0.76 22.30 18.93
C PRO A 23 1.07 22.15 17.43
N ASP A 24 2.35 21.99 17.08
CA ASP A 24 2.82 21.97 15.67
C ASP A 24 2.13 20.89 14.82
N ASN A 25 1.86 19.72 15.41
CA ASN A 25 1.13 18.66 14.71
C ASN A 25 -0.32 19.07 14.36
N LEU A 26 -0.99 19.84 15.22
CA LEU A 26 -2.34 20.33 14.94
C LEU A 26 -2.31 21.47 13.92
N LYS A 27 -1.30 22.37 14.00
CA LYS A 27 -1.07 23.40 12.96
C LYS A 27 -0.89 22.76 11.59
N ALA A 28 -0.06 21.73 11.50
CA ALA A 28 0.19 21.03 10.23
C ALA A 28 -1.09 20.44 9.64
N VAL A 29 -1.93 19.79 10.46
CA VAL A 29 -3.22 19.23 10.03
C VAL A 29 -4.19 20.34 9.60
N PHE A 30 -4.29 21.43 10.38
CA PHE A 30 -5.13 22.58 10.05
C PHE A 30 -4.72 23.21 8.72
N LEU A 31 -3.42 23.44 8.53
CA LEU A 31 -2.88 24.00 7.28
C LEU A 31 -3.14 23.08 6.10
N LEU A 32 -2.97 21.77 6.28
CA LEU A 32 -3.25 20.78 5.23
C LEU A 32 -4.72 20.82 4.80
N ILE A 33 -5.66 20.83 5.76
CA ILE A 33 -7.10 20.93 5.49
C ILE A 33 -7.42 22.26 4.79
N SER A 34 -6.88 23.37 5.29
CA SER A 34 -7.12 24.70 4.74
C SER A 34 -6.59 24.83 3.31
N ARG A 35 -5.38 24.33 3.03
CA ARG A 35 -4.79 24.28 1.69
C ARG A 35 -5.65 23.45 0.73
N ASN A 36 -6.05 22.24 1.15
CA ASN A 36 -6.92 21.39 0.34
C ASN A 36 -8.29 22.01 0.06
N TYR A 37 -8.82 22.80 0.97
CA TYR A 37 -10.04 23.57 0.73
C TYR A 37 -9.77 24.72 -0.28
N LEU A 38 -8.71 25.48 -0.09
CA LEU A 38 -8.38 26.63 -0.95
C LEU A 38 -8.13 26.22 -2.40
N ILE A 39 -7.43 25.12 -2.64
CA ILE A 39 -7.12 24.67 -4.01
C ILE A 39 -8.37 24.36 -4.86
N GLN A 40 -9.54 24.15 -4.23
CA GLN A 40 -10.78 23.94 -4.97
C GLN A 40 -11.23 25.19 -5.75
N PHE A 41 -10.72 26.35 -5.38
CA PHE A 41 -11.03 27.65 -6.01
C PHE A 41 -9.93 28.13 -6.95
N PHE A 42 -8.81 27.39 -7.06
CA PHE A 42 -7.73 27.72 -7.98
C PHE A 42 -7.96 27.09 -9.36
N SER A 43 -7.30 27.67 -10.37
CA SER A 43 -7.27 27.08 -11.71
C SER A 43 -6.58 25.71 -11.70
N LYS A 44 -6.84 24.93 -12.73
CA LYS A 44 -6.15 23.65 -12.93
C LYS A 44 -4.67 23.87 -13.20
N ARG A 45 -3.82 22.97 -12.73
CA ARG A 45 -2.42 22.90 -13.15
C ARG A 45 -2.38 22.32 -14.56
N GLU A 46 -1.73 23.04 -15.48
CA GLU A 46 -1.54 22.56 -16.86
C GLU A 46 -0.08 22.23 -17.09
N ARG A 47 0.16 21.07 -17.68
CA ARG A 47 1.49 20.57 -18.02
C ARG A 47 1.51 20.13 -19.48
N HIS A 48 2.54 20.52 -20.19
CA HIS A 48 2.87 19.94 -21.48
C HIS A 48 3.78 18.74 -21.26
N ILE A 49 3.39 17.60 -21.80
CA ILE A 49 4.16 16.37 -21.71
C ILE A 49 4.52 15.93 -23.11
N THR A 50 5.83 15.89 -23.40
CA THR A 50 6.37 15.37 -24.65
C THR A 50 7.00 14.01 -24.41
N SER A 51 6.48 12.98 -25.08
CA SER A 51 7.12 11.66 -25.11
C SER A 51 7.74 11.47 -26.47
N TYR A 52 8.94 10.94 -26.52
CA TYR A 52 9.67 10.73 -27.76
C TYR A 52 10.28 9.34 -27.81
N GLU A 53 10.48 8.87 -29.03
CA GLU A 53 11.23 7.68 -29.36
C GLU A 53 12.24 8.04 -30.44
N LEU A 54 13.51 7.81 -30.15
CA LEU A 54 14.61 8.00 -31.11
C LEU A 54 15.02 6.64 -31.66
N LEU A 55 15.00 6.52 -32.97
CA LEU A 55 15.60 5.39 -33.67
C LEU A 55 17.06 5.74 -34.00
N VAL A 56 17.96 4.92 -33.53
CA VAL A 56 19.38 5.02 -33.84
C VAL A 56 19.80 3.73 -34.54
N GLU A 57 20.25 3.86 -35.79
CA GLU A 57 20.81 2.75 -36.55
C GLU A 57 22.31 2.68 -36.25
N SER A 58 22.77 1.52 -35.79
CA SER A 58 24.17 1.25 -35.56
C SER A 58 24.89 0.96 -36.87
N SER A 59 26.21 1.10 -36.89
CA SER A 59 27.07 0.84 -38.08
C SER A 59 26.96 -0.59 -38.64
N ASN A 60 26.44 -1.53 -37.85
CA ASN A 60 26.19 -2.91 -38.28
C ASN A 60 24.74 -3.14 -38.77
N GLY A 61 23.93 -2.08 -38.93
CA GLY A 61 22.52 -2.15 -39.34
C GLY A 61 21.53 -2.57 -38.24
N THR A 62 21.99 -2.58 -36.96
CA THR A 62 21.08 -2.88 -35.84
C THR A 62 20.35 -1.61 -35.40
N GLU A 63 19.05 -1.68 -35.32
CA GLU A 63 18.20 -0.61 -34.83
C GLU A 63 18.12 -0.61 -33.30
N HIS A 64 18.31 0.56 -32.70
CA HIS A 64 18.17 0.80 -31.25
C HIS A 64 17.13 1.89 -31.00
N TYR A 65 16.18 1.64 -30.12
CA TYR A 65 15.13 2.57 -29.74
C TYR A 65 15.41 3.17 -28.37
N PHE A 66 15.52 4.50 -28.30
CA PHE A 66 15.68 5.25 -27.07
C PHE A 66 14.40 6.01 -26.81
N THR A 67 13.77 5.75 -25.68
CA THR A 67 12.54 6.43 -25.28
C THR A 67 12.81 7.41 -24.16
N GLY A 68 12.10 8.53 -24.17
CA GLY A 68 12.20 9.52 -23.11
C GLY A 68 10.94 10.33 -22.99
N ARG A 69 10.88 11.10 -21.91
CA ARG A 69 9.76 11.96 -21.59
C ARG A 69 10.26 13.25 -21.00
N SER A 70 9.74 14.37 -21.48
CA SER A 70 9.94 15.70 -20.92
C SER A 70 8.60 16.27 -20.48
N GLN A 71 8.59 17.08 -19.45
CA GLN A 71 7.39 17.80 -19.02
C GLN A 71 7.74 19.25 -18.70
N LYS A 72 6.85 20.14 -19.11
CA LYS A 72 6.93 21.59 -18.83
C LYS A 72 5.63 22.06 -18.21
N VAL A 73 5.72 22.75 -17.09
CA VAL A 73 4.55 23.36 -16.45
C VAL A 73 4.18 24.62 -17.25
N LEU A 74 2.98 24.65 -17.84
CA LEU A 74 2.46 25.82 -18.55
C LEU A 74 1.78 26.77 -17.57
N GLU A 75 0.87 26.21 -16.74
CA GLU A 75 0.14 26.95 -15.73
C GLU A 75 0.28 26.22 -14.38
N PRO A 76 0.84 26.86 -13.36
CA PRO A 76 1.02 26.23 -12.06
C PRO A 76 -0.30 25.95 -11.33
N GLY A 77 -1.35 26.73 -11.60
CA GLY A 77 -2.68 26.56 -11.04
C GLY A 77 -2.67 26.35 -9.52
N TRP A 78 -3.44 25.38 -9.05
CA TRP A 78 -3.55 25.06 -7.63
C TRP A 78 -2.22 24.68 -6.96
N SER A 79 -1.20 24.26 -7.71
CA SER A 79 0.06 23.79 -7.11
C SER A 79 0.87 24.89 -6.43
N VAL A 80 0.56 26.18 -6.70
CA VAL A 80 1.21 27.31 -6.01
C VAL A 80 1.01 27.29 -4.50
N VAL A 81 -0.08 26.68 -4.02
CA VAL A 81 -0.40 26.59 -2.59
C VAL A 81 0.56 25.65 -1.84
N PHE A 82 1.23 24.73 -2.56
CA PHE A 82 2.13 23.72 -2.00
C PHE A 82 3.62 23.96 -2.33
N LYS A 83 3.98 25.06 -2.97
CA LYS A 83 5.35 25.34 -3.42
C LYS A 83 6.45 25.29 -2.36
N ASN A 84 6.10 25.38 -1.09
CA ASN A 84 7.07 25.36 0.02
C ASN A 84 7.19 24.00 0.71
N ASP A 85 6.47 22.98 0.24
CA ASP A 85 6.58 21.65 0.79
C ASP A 85 7.69 20.91 0.00
N GLU A 86 8.92 20.94 0.50
CA GLU A 86 10.13 20.36 -0.13
C GLU A 86 10.08 18.84 -0.37
N GLU A 87 9.02 18.16 0.06
CA GLU A 87 8.81 16.73 -0.07
C GLU A 87 7.73 16.33 -1.09
N SER A 88 7.34 17.21 -2.02
CA SER A 88 6.41 16.77 -3.05
C SER A 88 7.11 15.79 -4.01
N GLU A 89 6.53 14.60 -4.20
CA GLU A 89 7.03 13.61 -5.18
C GLU A 89 7.14 14.20 -6.60
N ASP A 90 6.44 15.30 -6.87
CA ASP A 90 6.55 16.06 -8.10
C ASP A 90 7.90 16.82 -8.21
N ALA A 91 8.53 17.21 -7.09
CA ALA A 91 9.84 17.86 -7.10
C ALA A 91 10.96 16.90 -7.55
N ALA A 92 10.84 15.62 -7.23
CA ALA A 92 11.79 14.60 -7.68
C ALA A 92 11.72 14.33 -9.20
N LEU A 93 10.58 14.65 -9.84
CA LEU A 93 10.39 14.53 -11.29
C LEU A 93 10.78 15.84 -12.03
N GLU A 94 10.93 16.96 -11.32
CA GLU A 94 11.36 18.22 -11.90
C GLU A 94 12.90 18.28 -12.11
N ASP A 95 13.67 17.39 -11.50
CA ASP A 95 15.14 17.38 -11.52
C ASP A 95 15.76 16.57 -12.69
N GLU A 96 14.93 15.88 -13.49
CA GLU A 96 15.39 15.33 -14.77
C GLU A 96 15.40 16.48 -15.80
N GLY A 97 16.45 17.26 -15.80
CA GLY A 97 16.80 18.39 -16.62
C GLY A 97 15.73 18.89 -17.61
N GLU A 98 15.28 20.11 -17.43
CA GLU A 98 14.29 20.78 -18.28
C GLU A 98 14.81 20.89 -19.73
N VAL A 99 14.82 19.76 -20.47
CA VAL A 99 15.12 19.75 -21.89
C VAL A 99 13.82 20.13 -22.60
N ASP A 100 13.81 21.33 -23.20
CA ASP A 100 12.69 21.81 -23.99
C ASP A 100 12.62 21.03 -25.33
N LEU A 101 11.90 19.91 -25.31
CA LEU A 101 11.65 19.06 -26.49
C LEU A 101 10.40 19.45 -27.26
N ILE A 102 9.78 20.59 -26.93
CA ILE A 102 8.53 21.06 -27.59
C ILE A 102 8.77 21.36 -29.07
N SER A 103 10.01 21.66 -29.44
CA SER A 103 10.39 21.99 -30.81
C SER A 103 10.58 20.78 -31.74
N LEU A 104 10.72 19.57 -31.20
CA LEU A 104 10.93 18.37 -32.00
C LEU A 104 9.64 17.92 -32.73
N LYS A 105 9.79 17.53 -33.99
CA LYS A 105 8.70 17.00 -34.81
C LYS A 105 8.91 15.54 -35.12
N ALA A 106 7.81 14.80 -35.22
CA ALA A 106 7.86 13.42 -35.60
C ALA A 106 8.48 13.28 -37.01
N GLY A 107 9.44 12.34 -37.17
CA GLY A 107 10.18 12.13 -38.41
C GLY A 107 11.36 13.10 -38.63
N GLU A 108 11.67 13.95 -37.66
CA GLU A 108 12.85 14.81 -37.71
C GLU A 108 14.11 14.00 -37.48
N SER A 109 15.15 14.24 -38.32
CA SER A 109 16.43 13.57 -38.19
C SER A 109 17.34 14.34 -37.23
N VAL A 110 17.85 13.64 -36.21
CA VAL A 110 18.83 14.20 -35.28
C VAL A 110 20.23 14.03 -35.91
N THR A 111 20.90 15.13 -36.21
CA THR A 111 22.19 15.15 -36.91
C THR A 111 23.38 14.96 -35.98
N SER A 112 23.23 15.09 -34.65
CA SER A 112 24.30 14.87 -33.68
C SER A 112 23.67 14.41 -32.36
N CYS A 113 24.11 13.25 -31.87
CA CYS A 113 23.78 12.79 -30.51
C CYS A 113 25.04 12.22 -29.83
N THR A 114 25.12 12.41 -28.53
CA THR A 114 26.14 11.79 -27.70
C THR A 114 25.45 10.83 -26.76
N VAL A 115 25.69 9.54 -26.94
CA VAL A 115 25.17 8.49 -26.06
C VAL A 115 26.22 8.19 -24.99
N LYS A 116 25.79 8.27 -23.71
CA LYS A 116 26.62 7.87 -22.57
C LYS A 116 26.06 6.59 -21.98
N HIS A 117 26.87 5.55 -21.88
CA HIS A 117 26.54 4.36 -21.11
C HIS A 117 26.76 4.65 -19.62
N VAL A 118 25.74 4.50 -18.81
CA VAL A 118 25.79 4.66 -17.36
C VAL A 118 25.43 3.33 -16.72
N GLU A 119 26.42 2.70 -16.09
CA GLU A 119 26.17 1.50 -15.28
C GLU A 119 25.52 1.91 -13.95
N ARG A 120 24.43 1.25 -13.61
CA ARG A 120 23.75 1.44 -12.33
C ARG A 120 23.40 0.08 -11.74
N GLU A 121 23.56 -0.06 -10.46
CA GLU A 121 23.06 -1.22 -9.73
C GLU A 121 21.62 -0.97 -9.29
N THR A 122 20.77 -2.01 -9.43
CA THR A 122 19.43 -1.96 -8.90
C THR A 122 19.48 -1.95 -7.36
N GLN A 123 18.84 -0.97 -6.75
CA GLN A 123 18.72 -0.91 -5.30
C GLN A 123 17.48 -1.67 -4.82
N ALA A 124 17.58 -2.25 -3.64
CA ALA A 124 16.42 -2.85 -2.98
C ALA A 124 15.33 -1.79 -2.77
N LEU A 125 14.07 -2.22 -2.89
CA LEU A 125 12.94 -1.33 -2.62
C LEU A 125 13.08 -0.71 -1.21
N PRO A 126 12.77 0.59 -1.06
CA PRO A 126 12.84 1.23 0.24
C PRO A 126 11.82 0.62 1.21
N THR A 127 12.20 0.52 2.47
CA THR A 127 11.29 0.07 3.53
C THR A 127 10.15 1.08 3.71
N TYR A 128 8.95 0.61 3.94
CA TYR A 128 7.77 1.46 4.13
C TYR A 128 7.93 2.46 5.29
N THR A 129 7.42 3.65 5.06
CA THR A 129 6.95 4.56 6.11
C THR A 129 5.46 4.38 6.31
N THR A 130 4.86 4.97 7.36
CA THR A 130 3.39 4.93 7.53
C THR A 130 2.66 5.49 6.32
N THR A 131 3.15 6.59 5.76
CA THR A 131 2.56 7.26 4.59
C THR A 131 2.65 6.37 3.35
N THR A 132 3.84 5.83 3.05
CA THR A 132 4.01 4.99 1.86
C THR A 132 3.26 3.66 1.97
N LEU A 133 3.12 3.08 3.17
CA LEU A 133 2.30 1.88 3.39
C LEU A 133 0.82 2.18 3.15
N LEU A 134 0.28 3.28 3.71
CA LEU A 134 -1.11 3.67 3.49
C LEU A 134 -1.39 3.99 2.01
N LYS A 135 -0.42 4.62 1.33
CA LYS A 135 -0.50 4.87 -0.12
C LYS A 135 -0.53 3.56 -0.91
N ASP A 136 0.29 2.60 -0.53
CA ASP A 136 0.38 1.31 -1.19
C ASP A 136 -0.90 0.47 -1.02
N LEU A 137 -1.55 0.56 0.14
CA LEU A 137 -2.86 -0.07 0.38
C LEU A 137 -3.98 0.45 -0.53
N LYS A 138 -3.83 1.64 -1.13
CA LYS A 138 -4.77 2.17 -2.14
C LYS A 138 -4.58 1.56 -3.53
N SER A 139 -3.46 0.91 -3.79
CA SER A 139 -3.09 0.35 -5.09
C SER A 139 -2.71 -1.13 -5.01
N THR A 140 -3.41 -1.88 -4.18
CA THR A 140 -3.10 -3.29 -3.88
C THR A 140 -3.35 -4.22 -5.06
N ALA A 141 -4.20 -3.82 -6.02
CA ALA A 141 -4.45 -4.60 -7.24
C ALA A 141 -3.18 -4.94 -8.03
N LYS A 142 -2.08 -4.18 -7.87
CA LYS A 142 -0.79 -4.49 -8.50
C LYS A 142 -0.17 -5.82 -8.03
N TYR A 143 -0.54 -6.28 -6.82
CA TYR A 143 -0.07 -7.53 -6.23
C TYR A 143 -0.97 -8.72 -6.54
N ILE A 144 -2.10 -8.51 -7.24
CA ILE A 144 -3.03 -9.57 -7.62
C ILE A 144 -2.56 -10.16 -8.94
N THR A 145 -2.41 -11.48 -8.97
CA THR A 145 -1.94 -12.23 -10.14
C THR A 145 -3.07 -12.64 -11.07
N ASP A 146 -4.27 -12.93 -10.52
CA ASP A 146 -5.45 -13.27 -11.35
C ASP A 146 -5.94 -12.02 -12.12
N PRO A 147 -5.89 -12.04 -13.49
CA PRO A 147 -6.27 -10.88 -14.27
C PRO A 147 -7.75 -10.48 -14.13
N LYS A 148 -8.64 -11.43 -13.85
CA LYS A 148 -10.08 -11.16 -13.69
C LYS A 148 -10.36 -10.46 -12.35
N ILE A 149 -9.73 -10.93 -11.29
CA ILE A 149 -9.85 -10.33 -9.95
C ILE A 149 -9.21 -8.95 -9.95
N LYS A 150 -8.02 -8.82 -10.54
CA LYS A 150 -7.32 -7.55 -10.70
C LYS A 150 -8.17 -6.52 -11.44
N LYS A 151 -8.73 -6.91 -12.59
CA LYS A 151 -9.60 -6.03 -13.36
C LYS A 151 -10.81 -5.59 -12.56
N TRP A 152 -11.50 -6.53 -11.89
CA TRP A 152 -12.65 -6.22 -11.05
C TRP A 152 -12.31 -5.20 -9.95
N MET A 153 -11.17 -5.36 -9.27
CA MET A 153 -10.72 -4.43 -8.23
C MET A 153 -10.46 -3.02 -8.78
N LEU A 154 -9.86 -2.92 -9.97
CA LEU A 154 -9.61 -1.63 -10.64
C LEU A 154 -10.92 -0.96 -11.07
N ASP A 155 -11.83 -1.74 -11.68
CA ASP A 155 -13.13 -1.24 -12.16
C ASP A 155 -14.00 -0.75 -10.98
N LYS A 156 -13.99 -1.46 -9.84
CA LYS A 156 -14.70 -1.07 -8.61
C LYS A 156 -14.27 0.30 -8.09
N ASP A 157 -12.99 0.61 -8.18
CA ASP A 157 -12.40 1.80 -7.56
C ASP A 157 -12.17 2.94 -8.56
N ALA A 158 -12.52 2.75 -9.83
CA ALA A 158 -12.28 3.73 -10.90
C ALA A 158 -12.87 5.11 -10.61
N ASP A 159 -14.05 5.17 -10.00
CA ASP A 159 -14.74 6.42 -9.64
C ASP A 159 -14.21 7.08 -8.35
N ASN A 160 -13.45 6.34 -7.53
CA ASN A 160 -13.00 6.79 -6.20
C ASN A 160 -11.57 7.32 -6.19
N GLY A 161 -10.88 7.31 -7.33
CA GLY A 161 -9.48 7.72 -7.45
C GLY A 161 -8.51 6.76 -6.74
N GLU A 162 -8.93 5.51 -6.49
CA GLU A 162 -8.10 4.42 -5.98
C GLU A 162 -7.80 3.42 -7.10
N GLN A 163 -6.76 2.62 -6.91
CA GLN A 163 -6.31 1.64 -7.90
C GLN A 163 -6.42 0.21 -7.34
N GLY A 164 -7.65 -0.21 -7.04
CA GLY A 164 -7.93 -1.51 -6.47
C GLY A 164 -7.36 -1.65 -5.06
N GLY A 165 -7.73 -0.75 -4.16
CA GLY A 165 -7.25 -0.70 -2.79
C GLY A 165 -7.90 -1.75 -1.88
N ILE A 166 -7.21 -2.12 -0.81
CA ILE A 166 -7.73 -2.93 0.31
C ILE A 166 -8.15 -2.01 1.46
N GLY A 167 -9.30 -2.32 2.06
CA GLY A 167 -9.90 -1.50 3.09
C GLY A 167 -10.44 -0.17 2.56
N THR A 168 -10.98 0.64 3.45
CA THR A 168 -11.46 1.99 3.14
C THR A 168 -10.52 3.03 3.72
N ALA A 169 -10.64 4.29 3.32
CA ALA A 169 -9.88 5.39 3.90
C ALA A 169 -10.02 5.45 5.43
N ALA A 170 -11.22 5.15 5.96
CA ALA A 170 -11.50 5.14 7.39
C ALA A 170 -10.85 3.96 8.13
N THR A 171 -10.75 2.80 7.50
CA THR A 171 -10.31 1.56 8.17
C THR A 171 -8.81 1.28 8.05
N ARG A 172 -8.13 1.76 7.01
CA ARG A 172 -6.70 1.51 6.79
C ARG A 172 -5.83 1.92 7.97
N SER A 173 -6.08 3.13 8.49
CA SER A 173 -5.30 3.65 9.63
C SER A 173 -5.48 2.81 10.89
N SER A 174 -6.71 2.36 11.18
CA SER A 174 -7.00 1.52 12.35
C SER A 174 -6.43 0.11 12.20
N ILE A 175 -6.42 -0.46 11.00
CA ILE A 175 -5.79 -1.76 10.72
C ILE A 175 -4.28 -1.67 10.95
N VAL A 176 -3.62 -0.68 10.35
CA VAL A 176 -2.18 -0.49 10.53
C VAL A 176 -1.84 -0.23 12.00
N LYS A 177 -2.64 0.60 12.70
CA LYS A 177 -2.49 0.83 14.14
C LYS A 177 -2.63 -0.48 14.91
N GLY A 178 -3.64 -1.30 14.61
CA GLY A 178 -3.84 -2.61 15.26
C GLY A 178 -2.65 -3.55 15.09
N LEU A 179 -1.96 -3.53 13.94
CA LEU A 179 -0.73 -4.32 13.75
C LEU A 179 0.42 -3.85 14.67
N PHE A 180 0.52 -2.55 14.94
CA PHE A 180 1.48 -2.02 15.92
C PHE A 180 1.08 -2.36 17.35
N ASP A 181 -0.19 -2.17 17.70
CA ASP A 181 -0.71 -2.43 19.05
C ASP A 181 -0.57 -3.92 19.43
N ASN A 182 -0.70 -4.82 18.46
CA ASN A 182 -0.50 -6.25 18.64
C ASN A 182 0.98 -6.70 18.52
N GLY A 183 1.91 -5.77 18.32
CA GLY A 183 3.33 -6.08 18.27
C GLY A 183 3.81 -6.74 16.97
N PHE A 184 3.00 -6.82 15.92
CA PHE A 184 3.39 -7.42 14.62
C PHE A 184 4.23 -6.47 13.77
N LEU A 185 4.12 -5.17 13.99
CA LEU A 185 4.93 -4.14 13.34
C LEU A 185 5.67 -3.31 14.37
N THR A 186 6.90 -2.90 14.03
CA THR A 186 7.72 -1.99 14.86
C THR A 186 8.19 -0.82 14.00
N LYS A 187 8.58 0.28 14.65
CA LYS A 187 9.19 1.44 13.99
C LYS A 187 10.67 1.48 14.28
N LYS A 188 11.50 1.62 13.25
CA LYS A 188 12.90 1.96 13.36
C LYS A 188 13.12 3.31 12.67
N ALA A 189 13.27 4.36 13.46
CA ALA A 189 13.16 5.76 13.01
C ALA A 189 11.79 6.00 12.33
N SER A 190 11.74 6.49 11.11
CA SER A 190 10.49 6.68 10.33
C SER A 190 10.01 5.43 9.58
N LYS A 191 10.82 4.37 9.55
CA LYS A 191 10.56 3.16 8.76
C LYS A 191 9.75 2.13 9.57
N ILE A 192 8.83 1.45 8.88
CA ILE A 192 8.04 0.35 9.41
C ILE A 192 8.74 -0.95 9.05
N ILE A 193 8.95 -1.80 10.04
CA ILE A 193 9.48 -3.15 9.85
C ILE A 193 8.60 -4.17 10.58
N PRO A 194 8.40 -5.38 10.05
CA PRO A 194 7.77 -6.44 10.79
C PRO A 194 8.63 -6.81 12.02
N SER A 195 7.98 -7.12 13.14
CA SER A 195 8.64 -7.72 14.28
C SER A 195 8.98 -9.21 14.00
N GLU A 196 9.72 -9.85 14.89
CA GLU A 196 9.97 -11.29 14.79
C GLU A 196 8.66 -12.09 14.86
N GLU A 197 7.75 -11.68 15.75
CA GLU A 197 6.42 -12.29 15.89
C GLU A 197 5.56 -12.04 14.64
N GLY A 198 5.59 -10.84 14.07
CA GLY A 198 4.86 -10.52 12.85
C GLY A 198 5.38 -11.31 11.66
N PHE A 199 6.69 -11.47 11.54
CA PHE A 199 7.30 -12.26 10.49
C PHE A 199 7.00 -13.76 10.66
N LEU A 200 7.04 -14.25 11.90
CA LEU A 200 6.66 -15.62 12.22
C LEU A 200 5.20 -15.90 11.87
N LEU A 201 4.29 -15.01 12.29
CA LEU A 201 2.86 -15.14 11.96
C LEU A 201 2.65 -15.21 10.45
N TYR A 202 3.28 -14.32 9.68
CA TYR A 202 3.19 -14.33 8.23
C TYR A 202 3.66 -15.68 7.61
N ARG A 203 4.74 -16.25 8.13
CA ARG A 203 5.27 -17.54 7.63
C ARG A 203 4.41 -18.73 8.01
N LEU A 204 3.72 -18.67 9.15
CA LEU A 204 2.86 -19.75 9.63
C LEU A 204 1.47 -19.76 8.99
N LEU A 205 1.00 -18.60 8.55
CA LEU A 205 -0.30 -18.49 7.92
C LEU A 205 -0.28 -19.14 6.52
N PRO A 206 -1.36 -19.85 6.15
CA PRO A 206 -1.53 -20.36 4.79
C PRO A 206 -1.44 -19.23 3.76
N THR A 207 -0.82 -19.50 2.62
CA THR A 207 -0.66 -18.53 1.52
C THR A 207 -1.99 -17.91 1.11
N ARG A 208 -3.08 -18.68 1.16
CA ARG A 208 -4.42 -18.16 0.88
C ARG A 208 -4.83 -17.03 1.81
N ILE A 209 -4.48 -17.08 3.09
CA ILE A 209 -4.82 -16.04 4.08
C ILE A 209 -3.92 -14.82 3.92
N THR A 210 -2.67 -15.01 3.54
CA THR A 210 -1.69 -13.92 3.36
C THR A 210 -1.78 -13.26 1.99
N SER A 211 -2.54 -13.84 1.05
CA SER A 211 -2.71 -13.28 -0.29
C SER A 211 -3.71 -12.11 -0.32
N PRO A 212 -3.38 -11.00 -0.97
CA PRO A 212 -4.32 -9.92 -1.23
C PRO A 212 -5.50 -10.36 -2.11
N GLU A 213 -5.34 -11.43 -2.90
CA GLU A 213 -6.40 -12.01 -3.73
C GLU A 213 -7.59 -12.48 -2.90
N THR A 214 -7.37 -13.07 -1.75
CA THR A 214 -8.45 -13.52 -0.85
C THR A 214 -9.32 -12.36 -0.39
N THR A 215 -8.70 -11.25 0.00
CA THR A 215 -9.43 -10.04 0.37
C THR A 215 -10.23 -9.49 -0.82
N ALA A 216 -9.66 -9.53 -2.02
CA ALA A 216 -10.35 -9.09 -3.24
C ALA A 216 -11.54 -10.01 -3.60
N ILE A 217 -11.40 -11.33 -3.45
CA ILE A 217 -12.49 -12.29 -3.65
C ILE A 217 -13.63 -12.03 -2.67
N TRP A 218 -13.31 -11.83 -1.40
CA TRP A 218 -14.34 -11.52 -0.39
C TRP A 218 -15.02 -10.18 -0.64
N ALA A 219 -14.27 -9.16 -1.05
CA ALA A 219 -14.87 -7.88 -1.45
C ALA A 219 -15.84 -8.03 -2.63
N ARG A 220 -15.54 -8.92 -3.58
CA ARG A 220 -16.46 -9.25 -4.67
C ARG A 220 -17.70 -9.98 -4.19
N TYR A 221 -17.59 -10.90 -3.23
CA TYR A 221 -18.74 -11.56 -2.63
C TYR A 221 -19.62 -10.57 -1.89
N PHE A 222 -19.07 -9.64 -1.13
CA PHE A 222 -19.85 -8.58 -0.51
C PHE A 222 -20.61 -7.73 -1.53
N ALA A 223 -19.96 -7.35 -2.63
CA ALA A 223 -20.64 -6.63 -3.71
C ALA A 223 -21.79 -7.46 -4.31
N SER A 224 -21.58 -8.78 -4.49
CA SER A 224 -22.64 -9.68 -5.00
C SER A 224 -23.79 -9.88 -4.01
N ILE A 225 -23.55 -9.76 -2.71
CA ILE A 225 -24.62 -9.77 -1.71
C ILE A 225 -25.39 -8.45 -1.76
N ASP A 226 -24.70 -7.32 -1.89
CA ASP A 226 -25.31 -5.99 -1.96
C ASP A 226 -26.19 -5.82 -3.22
N ASP A 227 -25.80 -6.42 -4.34
CA ASP A 227 -26.58 -6.38 -5.59
C ASP A 227 -27.62 -7.53 -5.70
N GLY A 228 -27.69 -8.41 -4.69
CA GLY A 228 -28.64 -9.52 -4.62
C GLY A 228 -28.35 -10.72 -5.52
N THR A 229 -27.16 -10.79 -6.13
CA THR A 229 -26.75 -11.93 -6.97
C THR A 229 -26.19 -13.11 -6.17
N MET A 230 -25.88 -12.91 -4.91
CA MET A 230 -25.45 -13.94 -3.95
C MET A 230 -26.21 -13.80 -2.63
N ASP A 231 -26.64 -14.93 -2.07
CA ASP A 231 -27.19 -14.94 -0.72
C ASP A 231 -26.10 -15.12 0.35
N ILE A 232 -26.40 -14.61 1.55
CA ILE A 232 -25.49 -14.66 2.69
C ILE A 232 -25.13 -16.11 3.11
N GLY A 233 -26.07 -17.05 3.00
CA GLY A 233 -25.84 -18.45 3.37
C GLY A 233 -24.79 -19.12 2.47
N THR A 234 -24.86 -18.86 1.16
CA THR A 234 -23.87 -19.31 0.20
C THR A 234 -22.48 -18.75 0.55
N PHE A 235 -22.39 -17.44 0.84
CA PHE A 235 -21.12 -16.82 1.24
C PHE A 235 -20.54 -17.43 2.51
N LEU A 236 -21.35 -17.64 3.55
CA LEU A 236 -20.91 -18.26 4.80
C LEU A 236 -20.45 -19.70 4.62
N SER A 237 -21.14 -20.46 3.76
CA SER A 237 -20.74 -21.85 3.43
C SER A 237 -19.39 -21.93 2.71
N GLU A 238 -19.11 -20.97 1.82
CA GLU A 238 -17.83 -20.86 1.12
C GLU A 238 -16.68 -20.55 2.10
N ILE A 239 -16.91 -19.63 3.04
CA ILE A 239 -15.91 -19.29 4.08
C ILE A 239 -15.68 -20.49 4.99
N ASP A 240 -16.74 -21.14 5.48
CA ASP A 240 -16.65 -22.30 6.37
C ASP A 240 -15.88 -23.46 5.71
N SER A 241 -16.21 -23.76 4.45
CA SER A 241 -15.49 -24.76 3.66
C SER A 241 -14.00 -24.42 3.52
N THR A 242 -13.69 -23.14 3.31
CA THR A 242 -12.30 -22.65 3.20
C THR A 242 -11.56 -22.84 4.52
N ILE A 243 -12.16 -22.44 5.64
CA ILE A 243 -11.57 -22.59 6.99
C ILE A 243 -11.31 -24.06 7.30
N HIS A 244 -12.30 -24.94 7.06
CA HIS A 244 -12.15 -26.36 7.29
C HIS A 244 -11.03 -26.97 6.44
N ALA A 245 -10.93 -26.59 5.15
CA ALA A 245 -9.88 -27.06 4.28
C ALA A 245 -8.48 -26.67 4.80
N GLU A 246 -8.31 -25.44 5.28
CA GLU A 246 -7.04 -24.97 5.83
C GLU A 246 -6.71 -25.65 7.16
N ILE A 247 -7.69 -25.87 8.03
CA ILE A 247 -7.50 -26.65 9.27
C ILE A 247 -7.03 -28.06 8.97
N GLU A 248 -7.68 -28.75 8.03
CA GLU A 248 -7.28 -30.12 7.62
C GLU A 248 -5.90 -30.12 6.94
N ASN A 249 -5.57 -29.09 6.17
CA ASN A 249 -4.23 -28.91 5.59
C ASN A 249 -3.17 -28.82 6.69
N VAL A 250 -3.39 -27.96 7.69
CA VAL A 250 -2.47 -27.81 8.84
C VAL A 250 -2.36 -29.09 9.65
N LYS A 251 -3.48 -29.80 9.90
CA LYS A 251 -3.46 -31.09 10.60
C LYS A 251 -2.64 -32.15 9.86
N ARG A 252 -2.72 -32.17 8.53
CA ARG A 252 -2.05 -33.15 7.68
C ARG A 252 -0.56 -32.88 7.52
N ASN A 253 -0.23 -31.60 7.24
CA ASN A 253 1.13 -31.20 6.87
C ASN A 253 1.93 -30.64 8.05
N GLY A 254 1.26 -30.30 9.18
CA GLY A 254 1.85 -29.57 10.29
C GLY A 254 2.10 -28.11 9.95
N LEU A 255 2.63 -27.37 10.93
CA LEU A 255 3.16 -26.03 10.74
C LEU A 255 4.69 -26.10 10.72
N ASP A 256 5.32 -25.55 9.70
CA ASP A 256 6.78 -25.46 9.61
C ASP A 256 7.26 -24.32 10.51
N ILE A 257 7.26 -24.57 11.82
CA ILE A 257 7.76 -23.62 12.81
C ILE A 257 9.27 -23.76 12.89
N PRO A 258 10.06 -22.71 12.54
CA PRO A 258 11.50 -22.73 12.75
C PRO A 258 11.82 -23.05 14.22
N LYS A 259 12.72 -23.99 14.46
CA LYS A 259 13.06 -24.48 15.82
C LYS A 259 13.53 -23.35 16.73
N GLU A 260 14.15 -22.31 16.17
CA GLU A 260 14.64 -21.12 16.86
C GLU A 260 13.52 -20.26 17.42
N LEU A 261 12.33 -20.32 16.79
CA LEU A 261 11.15 -19.53 17.13
C LEU A 261 10.16 -20.29 18.03
N ILE A 262 10.42 -21.56 18.27
CA ILE A 262 9.65 -22.29 19.29
C ILE A 262 10.09 -21.80 20.65
N PRO A 263 9.23 -21.12 21.43
CA PRO A 263 9.61 -20.66 22.76
C PRO A 263 10.13 -21.83 23.56
N LYS A 264 11.39 -21.77 24.03
CA LYS A 264 12.02 -22.84 24.83
C LYS A 264 11.25 -23.10 26.11
N ASN A 265 10.42 -22.15 26.54
CA ASN A 265 9.58 -22.26 27.72
C ASN A 265 8.17 -21.72 27.40
N ILE A 266 7.35 -22.53 26.73
CA ILE A 266 5.91 -22.24 26.68
C ILE A 266 5.38 -22.46 28.09
N THR A 267 5.13 -21.40 28.82
CA THR A 267 4.44 -21.46 30.11
C THR A 267 2.97 -21.18 29.91
N LYS A 268 2.11 -21.95 30.57
CA LYS A 268 0.67 -21.76 30.54
C LYS A 268 0.19 -21.47 31.97
N LYS A 269 -0.82 -20.64 32.10
CA LYS A 269 -1.45 -20.40 33.37
C LYS A 269 -2.00 -21.71 33.93
N CYS A 270 -1.49 -22.17 35.05
CA CYS A 270 -1.96 -23.38 35.65
C CYS A 270 -3.40 -23.20 36.15
N PRO A 271 -4.36 -24.04 35.76
CA PRO A 271 -5.74 -23.92 36.21
C PRO A 271 -5.90 -24.11 37.71
N HIS A 272 -4.94 -24.79 38.34
CA HIS A 272 -5.00 -25.09 39.78
C HIS A 272 -4.40 -23.97 40.65
N CYS A 273 -3.17 -23.54 40.37
CA CYS A 273 -2.51 -22.50 41.15
C CYS A 273 -2.67 -21.09 40.56
N LYS A 274 -3.24 -20.96 39.37
CA LYS A 274 -3.47 -19.72 38.59
C LYS A 274 -2.21 -18.92 38.26
N GLN A 275 -1.01 -19.47 38.50
CA GLN A 275 0.26 -18.87 38.13
C GLN A 275 0.70 -19.35 36.74
N GLU A 276 1.55 -18.59 36.04
CA GLU A 276 2.11 -18.97 34.74
C GLU A 276 3.31 -19.92 34.89
N THR A 277 3.08 -21.05 35.53
CA THR A 277 4.13 -22.01 35.90
C THR A 277 4.01 -23.36 35.21
N ALA A 278 2.93 -23.60 34.47
CA ALA A 278 2.77 -24.84 33.74
C ALA A 278 3.67 -24.86 32.51
N LYS A 279 4.56 -25.87 32.43
CA LYS A 279 5.47 -26.09 31.30
C LYS A 279 4.97 -27.24 30.45
N PHE A 280 5.15 -27.09 29.12
CA PHE A 280 4.84 -28.16 28.18
C PHE A 280 5.95 -29.21 28.23
N ILE A 281 5.60 -30.46 28.49
CA ILE A 281 6.53 -31.62 28.57
C ILE A 281 6.12 -32.63 27.51
N LYS A 282 7.07 -33.03 26.68
CA LYS A 282 6.93 -34.15 25.76
C LYS A 282 7.19 -35.46 26.56
N GLY A 283 6.13 -36.19 26.82
CA GLY A 283 6.21 -37.45 27.58
C GLY A 283 6.28 -38.69 26.67
N ARG A 284 6.77 -39.79 27.22
CA ARG A 284 6.87 -41.09 26.50
C ARG A 284 5.50 -41.62 26.06
N TYR A 285 4.44 -41.23 26.76
CA TYR A 285 3.06 -41.72 26.53
C TYR A 285 2.12 -40.61 26.01
N GLY A 286 2.66 -39.50 25.60
CA GLY A 286 1.92 -38.33 25.11
C GLY A 286 2.40 -37.04 25.76
N ASP A 287 2.11 -35.93 25.12
CA ASP A 287 2.51 -34.61 25.58
C ASP A 287 1.55 -34.08 26.64
N PHE A 288 2.08 -33.44 27.69
CA PHE A 288 1.27 -32.92 28.80
C PHE A 288 1.84 -31.63 29.38
N TRP A 289 1.01 -30.93 30.13
CA TRP A 289 1.39 -29.72 30.85
C TRP A 289 1.63 -30.04 32.33
N ALA A 290 2.82 -29.77 32.83
CA ALA A 290 3.15 -29.95 34.23
C ALA A 290 3.36 -28.58 34.89
N CYS A 291 2.76 -28.37 36.04
CA CYS A 291 3.02 -27.22 36.91
C CYS A 291 4.25 -27.55 37.77
N SER A 292 5.17 -26.56 37.90
CA SER A 292 6.33 -26.68 38.79
C SER A 292 5.95 -26.48 40.24
#